data_1c5a74f433ad8caac4ad094078229665
#
_entry.id   1c5a74f433ad8caac4ad094078229665
#
_cell.length_a   1.000
_cell.length_b   1.000
_cell.length_c   1.000
_cell.angle_alpha   90.00
_cell.angle_beta   90.00
_cell.angle_gamma   90.00
#
_symmetry.space_group_name_H-M   'P 1'
#
loop_
_entity.id
_entity.type
_entity.pdbx_description
1 polymer ?
#
loop_
_entity_poly.entity_id
_entity_poly.type
_entity_poly.pdbx_seq_one_letter_code
_entity_poly.pdbx_strand_id
1 'polypeptide(L)' 'MQYKVYDSDDKLHGTFETISDLELYMDGVRNSRGVRYKDLPRFSCFDYIKSIGWFWDVVDNH' A
#
# COMPACT_ATOMS: atom_id res chain seq x y z
N MET A 1 2.58 2.83 -15.91
CA MET A 1 1.56 2.85 -14.84
C MET A 1 2.25 3.03 -13.50
N GLN A 2 1.75 3.93 -12.68
CA GLN A 2 2.31 4.19 -11.37
C GLN A 2 1.23 4.12 -10.31
N TYR A 3 1.60 3.68 -9.13
CA TYR A 3 0.69 3.59 -7.98
C TYR A 3 1.16 4.59 -6.93
N LYS A 4 0.30 5.52 -6.57
CA LYS A 4 0.58 6.53 -5.54
C LYS A 4 -0.22 6.18 -4.30
N VAL A 5 0.43 6.16 -3.15
CA VAL A 5 -0.22 5.80 -1.88
C VAL A 5 -0.25 7.01 -0.98
N TYR A 6 -1.43 7.28 -0.44
CA TYR A 6 -1.69 8.42 0.45
C TYR A 6 -2.22 7.90 1.79
N ASP A 7 -1.88 8.59 2.87
CA ASP A 7 -2.43 8.26 4.17
C ASP A 7 -3.78 8.95 4.38
N SER A 8 -4.36 8.79 5.57
CA SER A 8 -5.66 9.36 5.91
C SER A 8 -5.66 10.89 5.93
N ASP A 9 -4.49 11.51 5.97
CA ASP A 9 -4.33 12.97 5.95
C ASP A 9 -4.00 13.50 4.55
N ASP A 10 -4.22 12.72 3.50
CA ASP A 10 -3.90 13.05 2.11
C ASP A 10 -2.39 13.24 1.83
N LYS A 11 -1.55 12.70 2.70
CA LYS A 11 -0.11 12.82 2.52
C LYS A 11 0.41 11.70 1.64
N LEU A 12 1.14 12.03 0.59
CA LEU A 12 1.76 11.06 -0.29
C LEU A 12 2.90 10.34 0.42
N HIS A 13 2.83 9.01 0.47
CA HIS A 13 3.88 8.17 1.06
C HIS A 13 4.89 7.69 0.04
N GLY A 14 4.47 7.48 -1.19
CA GLY A 14 5.38 7.05 -2.23
C GLY A 14 4.69 6.81 -3.55
N THR A 15 5.52 6.65 -4.58
CA THR A 15 5.07 6.33 -5.93
C THR A 15 5.79 5.05 -6.36
N PHE A 16 5.02 4.05 -6.79
CA PHE A 16 5.54 2.71 -7.10
C PHE A 16 5.21 2.35 -8.54
N GLU A 17 6.17 1.78 -9.25
CA GLU A 17 5.97 1.43 -10.65
C GLU A 17 5.36 0.05 -10.83
N THR A 18 5.48 -0.80 -9.83
CA THR A 18 4.91 -2.16 -9.87
C THR A 18 4.12 -2.46 -8.60
N ILE A 19 3.22 -3.43 -8.71
CA ILE A 19 2.47 -3.91 -7.55
C ILE A 19 3.41 -4.54 -6.53
N SER A 20 4.47 -5.22 -6.99
CA SER A 20 5.46 -5.82 -6.10
C SER A 20 6.15 -4.78 -5.22
N ASP A 21 6.51 -3.64 -5.80
CA ASP A 21 7.12 -2.54 -5.04
C ASP A 21 6.14 -1.98 -4.01
N LEU A 22 4.89 -1.82 -4.40
CA LEU A 22 3.84 -1.36 -3.49
C LEU A 22 3.65 -2.35 -2.33
N GLU A 23 3.62 -3.63 -2.63
CA GLU A 23 3.48 -4.68 -1.61
C GLU A 23 4.62 -4.64 -0.60
N LEU A 24 5.85 -4.47 -1.07
CA LEU A 24 7.03 -4.37 -0.19
C LEU A 24 6.91 -3.19 0.76
N TYR A 25 6.48 -2.05 0.23
CA TYR A 25 6.30 -0.86 1.07
C TYR A 25 5.21 -1.08 2.13
N MET A 26 4.06 -1.59 1.71
CA MET A 26 2.94 -1.80 2.62
C MET A 26 3.23 -2.91 3.63
N ASP A 27 4.03 -3.89 3.26
CA ASP A 27 4.49 -4.91 4.20
C ASP A 27 5.33 -4.28 5.32
N GLY A 28 6.20 -3.35 4.98
CA GLY A 28 6.98 -2.59 5.97
C GLY A 28 6.08 -1.77 6.90
N VAL A 29 5.04 -1.13 6.34
CA VAL A 29 4.07 -0.38 7.15
C VAL A 29 3.35 -1.31 8.13
N ARG A 30 2.92 -2.47 7.67
CA ARG A 30 2.23 -3.45 8.53
C ARG A 30 3.13 -3.96 9.64
N ASN A 31 4.37 -4.27 9.31
CA ASN A 31 5.33 -4.74 10.30
C ASN A 31 5.56 -3.71 11.40
N SER A 32 5.61 -2.44 11.03
CA SER A 32 5.77 -1.36 12.01
C SER A 32 4.53 -1.19 12.89
N ARG A 33 3.37 -1.64 12.43
CA ARG A 33 2.12 -1.60 13.20
C ARG A 33 1.87 -2.89 14.00
N GLY A 34 2.78 -3.86 13.93
CA GLY A 34 2.67 -5.10 14.68
C GLY A 34 1.76 -6.15 14.05
N VAL A 35 1.30 -5.95 12.84
CA VAL A 35 0.48 -6.93 12.12
C VAL A 35 1.37 -7.69 11.14
N ARG A 36 1.40 -9.00 11.25
CA ARG A 36 2.21 -9.84 10.37
C ARG A 36 1.45 -10.21 9.11
N TYR A 37 2.05 -9.93 7.98
CA TYR A 37 1.48 -10.26 6.67
C TYR A 37 1.20 -11.75 6.54
N LYS A 38 2.08 -12.58 7.07
CA LYS A 38 2.02 -14.04 6.95
C LYS A 38 0.80 -14.65 7.63
N ASP A 39 0.19 -13.94 8.57
CA ASP A 39 -0.93 -14.44 9.34
C ASP A 39 -2.28 -14.20 8.66
N LEU A 40 -2.28 -13.53 7.49
CA LEU A 40 -3.49 -13.16 6.78
C LEU A 40 -3.53 -13.87 5.41
N PRO A 41 -4.32 -14.94 5.28
CA PRO A 41 -4.42 -15.65 4.00
C PRO A 41 -5.06 -14.77 2.93
N ARG A 42 -4.49 -14.80 1.72
CA ARG A 42 -4.98 -14.06 0.56
C ARG A 42 -5.11 -12.56 0.78
N PHE A 43 -4.23 -12.01 1.58
CA PHE A 43 -4.29 -10.59 1.87
C PHE A 43 -3.67 -9.80 0.73
N SER A 44 -4.42 -8.84 0.22
CA SER A 44 -3.94 -7.91 -0.80
C SER A 44 -3.47 -6.62 -0.14
N CYS A 45 -2.39 -6.02 -0.65
CA CYS A 45 -1.92 -4.73 -0.15
C CYS A 45 -2.99 -3.66 -0.31
N PHE A 46 -3.83 -3.75 -1.33
CA PHE A 46 -4.92 -2.81 -1.55
C PHE A 46 -5.99 -2.91 -0.46
N ASP A 47 -6.33 -4.14 -0.05
CA ASP A 47 -7.27 -4.34 1.04
C ASP A 47 -6.72 -3.79 2.35
N TYR A 48 -5.43 -3.98 2.57
CA TYR A 48 -4.79 -3.43 3.76
C TYR A 48 -4.80 -1.91 3.75
N ILE A 49 -4.48 -1.28 2.62
CA ILE A 49 -4.52 0.17 2.47
C ILE A 49 -5.90 0.71 2.85
N LYS A 50 -6.96 0.08 2.36
CA LYS A 50 -8.33 0.46 2.72
C LYS A 50 -8.61 0.27 4.20
N SER A 51 -8.13 -0.83 4.78
CA SER A 51 -8.43 -1.18 6.17
C SER A 51 -7.85 -0.19 7.17
N ILE A 52 -6.76 0.48 6.84
CA ILE A 52 -6.14 1.48 7.72
C ILE A 52 -6.56 2.91 7.39
N GLY A 53 -7.53 3.07 6.49
CA GLY A 53 -8.04 4.39 6.13
C GLY A 53 -7.18 5.14 5.12
N TRP A 54 -6.21 4.47 4.52
CA TRP A 54 -5.39 5.03 3.46
C TRP A 54 -6.05 4.80 2.11
N PHE A 55 -5.49 5.41 1.07
CA PHE A 55 -5.97 5.21 -0.29
C PHE A 55 -4.82 5.27 -1.28
N TRP A 56 -5.10 4.85 -2.50
CA TRP A 56 -4.11 4.86 -3.58
C TRP A 56 -4.74 5.41 -4.84
N ASP A 57 -3.87 5.86 -5.74
CA ASP A 57 -4.27 6.34 -7.04
C ASP A 57 -3.40 5.64 -8.09
N VAL A 58 -3.98 5.33 -9.23
CA VAL A 58 -3.27 4.71 -10.35
C VAL A 58 -3.11 5.75 -11.44
N VAL A 59 -1.86 6.07 -11.77
CA VAL A 59 -1.53 7.03 -12.81
C VAL A 59 -0.95 6.28 -13.98
N ASP A 60 -1.56 6.46 -15.15
CA ASP A 60 -1.08 5.85 -16.37
C ASP A 60 -0.25 6.87 -17.14
N ASN A 61 1.06 6.67 -17.12
CA ASN A 61 2.00 7.55 -17.82
C ASN A 61 2.33 6.97 -19.18
N HIS A 62 1.85 7.62 -20.20
CA HIS A 62 2.25 7.33 -21.59
C HIS A 62 3.35 8.27 -22.04
#